data_5f83bdbb1143c80e94b639ba704c207a
#
_entry.id   5f83bdbb1143c80e94b639ba704c207a
#
_cell.length_a   1.000
_cell.length_b   1.000
_cell.length_c   1.000
_cell.angle_alpha   90.00
_cell.angle_beta   90.00
_cell.angle_gamma   90.00
#
_symmetry.space_group_name_H-M   'P 1'
#
loop_
_entity.id
_entity.type
_entity.pdbx_description
1 polymer ?
#
loop_
_entity_poly.entity_id
_entity_poly.type
_entity_poly.pdbx_seq_one_letter_code
_entity_poly.pdbx_strand_id
1 'polypeptide(L)'
;MDTSTITSIQNQLVTLINKTFKASTDDEIVVDKTILTCCPADEDIRLIMDTEFRKLLINDGLFYTGASNSDQLCIQKIKSYPIDYTDIRKAMKMSVRAQDISSSVIDMYLMLYYDETNNIKKFKLNEEKHKFNVPADTIFVLGGIEGEGTVNIEDLKSLFNLQDSVQEVKSHHIYIGVFADCLKSERLERFLDLLIENDWHIHFNSLNVLYWSIVDILDSIDGFASQIPANIYMFKALFYRVMKSNLSSFFDLVLKYRYPNIDSQDITAFMKDLIFMCKSYNYSSGDAESGLIEWLEMGSRQKELVFVQDEEELVMLTELSLLYRSEISTWINSRLIMDNEIDIIYDFKKNPVSVDGKILNNYFFVDSKTDTMVQLSDVAVGIVSKYLYFIDQHGTESEKIISESFNENQSRVFRKLNTVLKKSRDFNPLFFNQQTSLEYHGLLNVLVDKYAV
;
A
#
# COMPACT_ATOMS: atom_id res chain seq x y z
N MET A 1 11.40 -27.88 -18.61
CA MET A 1 10.90 -29.05 -17.83
C MET A 1 9.39 -29.18 -17.99
N ASP A 2 8.83 -30.38 -17.98
CA ASP A 2 7.38 -30.54 -17.95
C ASP A 2 6.82 -30.44 -16.50
N THR A 3 5.53 -30.19 -16.37
CA THR A 3 4.87 -29.97 -15.07
C THR A 3 4.99 -31.19 -14.14
N SER A 4 4.99 -32.43 -14.68
CA SER A 4 5.09 -33.65 -13.87
C SER A 4 6.47 -33.79 -13.23
N THR A 5 7.50 -33.44 -13.97
CA THR A 5 8.90 -33.41 -13.51
C THR A 5 9.09 -32.34 -12.43
N ILE A 6 8.56 -31.12 -12.64
CA ILE A 6 8.62 -30.04 -11.66
C ILE A 6 7.97 -30.48 -10.34
N THR A 7 6.75 -31.00 -10.36
CA THR A 7 6.05 -31.48 -9.19
C THR A 7 6.82 -32.62 -8.48
N SER A 8 7.43 -33.53 -9.22
CA SER A 8 8.27 -34.60 -8.65
C SER A 8 9.46 -34.04 -7.89
N ILE A 9 10.17 -33.03 -8.43
CA ILE A 9 11.32 -32.40 -7.79
C ILE A 9 10.87 -31.59 -6.55
N GLN A 10 9.77 -30.88 -6.62
CA GLN A 10 9.20 -30.15 -5.46
C GLN A 10 8.90 -31.10 -4.31
N ASN A 11 8.28 -32.28 -4.58
CA ASN A 11 8.01 -33.29 -3.57
C ASN A 11 9.28 -33.89 -2.98
N GLN A 12 10.35 -34.10 -3.78
CA GLN A 12 11.64 -34.53 -3.29
C GLN A 12 12.27 -33.49 -2.38
N LEU A 13 12.22 -32.19 -2.75
CA LEU A 13 12.70 -31.09 -1.92
C LEU A 13 11.98 -31.03 -0.59
N VAL A 14 10.65 -31.08 -0.55
CA VAL A 14 9.87 -31.10 0.69
C VAL A 14 10.29 -32.28 1.58
N THR A 15 10.44 -33.46 1.02
CA THR A 15 10.85 -34.67 1.76
C THR A 15 12.24 -34.51 2.35
N LEU A 16 13.18 -33.98 1.57
CA LEU A 16 14.55 -33.76 1.98
C LEU A 16 14.68 -32.68 3.07
N ILE A 17 13.99 -31.55 2.87
CA ILE A 17 13.89 -30.43 3.82
C ILE A 17 13.39 -30.95 5.17
N ASN A 18 12.25 -31.66 5.18
CA ASN A 18 11.65 -32.19 6.38
C ASN A 18 12.57 -33.17 7.12
N LYS A 19 13.28 -34.04 6.38
CA LYS A 19 14.23 -34.97 6.95
C LYS A 19 15.43 -34.23 7.57
N THR A 20 15.96 -33.24 6.88
CA THR A 20 17.17 -32.52 7.30
C THR A 20 16.88 -31.62 8.50
N PHE A 21 15.79 -30.85 8.50
CA PHE A 21 15.46 -29.99 9.63
C PHE A 21 14.98 -30.75 10.87
N LYS A 22 14.45 -31.97 10.73
CA LYS A 22 14.17 -32.83 11.89
C LYS A 22 15.44 -33.38 12.54
N ALA A 23 16.51 -33.51 11.76
CA ALA A 23 17.80 -34.08 12.21
C ALA A 23 18.81 -33.02 12.64
N SER A 24 18.61 -31.75 12.32
CA SER A 24 19.55 -30.65 12.56
C SER A 24 18.94 -29.58 13.44
N THR A 25 19.78 -28.94 14.27
CA THR A 25 19.48 -27.71 15.00
C THR A 25 19.78 -26.46 14.18
N ASP A 26 20.33 -26.60 12.96
CA ASP A 26 20.73 -25.49 12.12
C ASP A 26 19.52 -24.71 11.62
N ASP A 27 19.72 -23.42 11.46
CA ASP A 27 18.70 -22.49 10.94
C ASP A 27 18.69 -22.47 9.40
N GLU A 28 19.70 -23.04 8.77
CA GLU A 28 19.86 -23.12 7.32
C GLU A 28 20.21 -24.55 6.91
N ILE A 29 19.66 -24.99 5.80
CA ILE A 29 20.11 -26.17 5.07
C ILE A 29 20.52 -25.81 3.66
N VAL A 30 21.57 -26.48 3.21
CA VAL A 30 22.05 -26.40 1.84
C VAL A 30 21.75 -27.73 1.16
N VAL A 31 20.94 -27.66 0.11
CA VAL A 31 20.58 -28.85 -0.68
C VAL A 31 21.43 -28.89 -1.94
N ASP A 32 22.21 -29.96 -2.08
CA ASP A 32 22.96 -30.21 -3.32
C ASP A 32 21.98 -30.64 -4.42
N LYS A 33 21.96 -29.90 -5.55
CA LYS A 33 21.10 -30.18 -6.69
C LYS A 33 21.33 -31.56 -7.31
N THR A 34 22.52 -32.10 -7.15
CA THR A 34 22.91 -33.41 -7.73
C THR A 34 22.12 -34.56 -7.12
N ILE A 35 21.55 -34.39 -5.92
CA ILE A 35 20.73 -35.42 -5.26
C ILE A 35 19.28 -35.37 -5.75
N LEU A 36 18.87 -34.34 -6.49
CA LEU A 36 17.55 -34.25 -7.08
C LEU A 36 17.50 -35.03 -8.40
N THR A 37 16.37 -35.65 -8.67
CA THR A 37 16.16 -36.31 -9.98
C THR A 37 16.32 -35.30 -11.11
N CYS A 38 17.09 -35.64 -12.11
CA CYS A 38 17.39 -34.81 -13.29
C CYS A 38 18.35 -33.63 -13.09
N CYS A 39 18.96 -33.44 -11.91
CA CYS A 39 19.93 -32.36 -11.63
C CYS A 39 19.58 -31.06 -12.39
N PRO A 40 18.57 -30.26 -11.90
CA PRO A 40 17.99 -29.18 -12.67
C PRO A 40 19.04 -28.10 -12.99
N ALA A 41 19.00 -27.56 -14.20
CA ALA A 41 19.77 -26.39 -14.59
C ALA A 41 19.30 -25.14 -13.85
N ASP A 42 20.11 -24.07 -13.81
CA ASP A 42 19.72 -22.82 -13.10
C ASP A 42 18.43 -22.18 -13.63
N GLU A 43 18.15 -22.32 -14.91
CA GLU A 43 16.89 -21.87 -15.51
C GLU A 43 15.68 -22.68 -15.00
N ASP A 44 15.86 -23.98 -14.76
CA ASP A 44 14.82 -24.85 -14.23
C ASP A 44 14.52 -24.57 -12.76
N ILE A 45 15.50 -24.08 -11.98
CA ILE A 45 15.31 -23.72 -10.57
C ILE A 45 14.22 -22.65 -10.41
N ARG A 46 14.14 -21.69 -11.33
CA ARG A 46 13.08 -20.67 -11.31
C ARG A 46 11.69 -21.26 -11.48
N LEU A 47 11.58 -22.33 -12.29
CA LEU A 47 10.30 -23.04 -12.48
C LEU A 47 9.95 -23.91 -11.26
N ILE A 48 10.96 -24.54 -10.64
CA ILE A 48 10.76 -25.35 -9.42
C ILE A 48 10.40 -24.47 -8.24
N MET A 49 11.07 -23.31 -8.08
CA MET A 49 10.82 -22.32 -7.04
C MET A 49 9.76 -21.31 -7.51
N ASP A 50 8.67 -21.78 -8.11
CA ASP A 50 7.56 -20.95 -8.50
C ASP A 50 6.85 -20.33 -7.28
N THR A 51 5.93 -19.44 -7.54
CA THR A 51 5.23 -18.69 -6.48
C THR A 51 4.49 -19.63 -5.52
N GLU A 52 3.85 -20.67 -6.03
CA GLU A 52 3.07 -21.60 -5.20
C GLU A 52 3.96 -22.46 -4.30
N PHE A 53 5.08 -22.93 -4.82
CA PHE A 53 6.05 -23.70 -4.01
C PHE A 53 6.71 -22.82 -2.93
N ARG A 54 7.03 -21.58 -3.25
CA ARG A 54 7.56 -20.61 -2.26
C ARG A 54 6.53 -20.33 -1.16
N LYS A 55 5.25 -20.16 -1.49
CA LYS A 55 4.18 -20.02 -0.49
C LYS A 55 4.11 -21.23 0.43
N LEU A 56 4.21 -22.43 -0.13
CA LEU A 56 4.23 -23.67 0.66
C LEU A 56 5.41 -23.68 1.65
N LEU A 57 6.61 -23.34 1.20
CA LEU A 57 7.78 -23.24 2.08
C LEU A 57 7.58 -22.22 3.19
N ILE A 58 7.08 -21.03 2.87
CA ILE A 58 6.82 -19.96 3.85
C ILE A 58 5.75 -20.40 4.86
N ASN A 59 4.70 -21.08 4.43
CA ASN A 59 3.69 -21.61 5.33
C ASN A 59 4.25 -22.61 6.33
N ASP A 60 5.26 -23.40 5.90
CA ASP A 60 5.99 -24.30 6.76
C ASP A 60 7.11 -23.60 7.60
N GLY A 61 7.19 -22.27 7.54
CA GLY A 61 8.20 -21.50 8.27
C GLY A 61 9.59 -21.54 7.64
N LEU A 62 9.67 -21.70 6.32
CA LEU A 62 10.90 -21.85 5.56
C LEU A 62 10.98 -20.79 4.45
N PHE A 63 12.19 -20.42 4.07
CA PHE A 63 12.40 -19.44 3.02
C PHE A 63 13.58 -19.84 2.12
N TYR A 64 13.39 -19.77 0.81
CA TYR A 64 14.43 -19.97 -0.18
C TYR A 64 15.23 -18.67 -0.38
N THR A 65 16.51 -18.69 -0.05
CA THR A 65 17.41 -17.52 -0.10
C THR A 65 18.19 -17.41 -1.41
N GLY A 66 18.10 -18.41 -2.26
CA GLY A 66 18.85 -18.47 -3.51
C GLY A 66 19.82 -19.67 -3.57
N ALA A 67 20.72 -19.65 -4.54
CA ALA A 67 21.78 -20.65 -4.65
C ALA A 67 23.07 -20.06 -4.04
N SER A 68 23.75 -20.78 -3.16
CA SER A 68 25.05 -20.37 -2.64
C SER A 68 26.14 -20.48 -3.70
N ASN A 69 25.94 -21.41 -4.65
CA ASN A 69 26.72 -21.59 -5.88
C ASN A 69 25.83 -22.30 -6.92
N SER A 70 26.34 -22.56 -8.12
CA SER A 70 25.58 -23.19 -9.21
C SER A 70 24.93 -24.53 -8.85
N ASP A 71 25.42 -25.21 -7.82
CA ASP A 71 25.00 -26.58 -7.49
C ASP A 71 24.24 -26.74 -6.19
N GLN A 72 23.96 -25.63 -5.49
CA GLN A 72 23.34 -25.68 -4.14
C GLN A 72 22.16 -24.73 -4.01
N LEU A 73 21.09 -25.22 -3.35
CA LEU A 73 19.90 -24.45 -2.96
C LEU A 73 19.94 -24.21 -1.45
N CYS A 74 19.80 -22.95 -1.06
CA CYS A 74 19.80 -22.57 0.35
C CYS A 74 18.36 -22.30 0.81
N ILE A 75 17.97 -22.98 1.90
CA ILE A 75 16.66 -22.86 2.53
C ILE A 75 16.86 -22.59 4.02
N GLN A 76 16.28 -21.51 4.51
CA GLN A 76 16.41 -21.05 5.90
C GLN A 76 15.11 -21.19 6.67
N LYS A 77 15.19 -21.43 7.98
CA LYS A 77 14.06 -21.26 8.90
C LYS A 77 13.75 -19.78 9.08
N ILE A 78 12.49 -19.44 9.04
CA ILE A 78 12.04 -18.08 9.33
C ILE A 78 12.04 -17.90 10.85
N LYS A 79 12.94 -17.04 11.36
CA LYS A 79 12.90 -16.59 12.76
C LYS A 79 11.83 -15.55 12.92
N SER A 80 10.98 -15.69 13.92
CA SER A 80 9.85 -14.80 14.15
C SER A 80 10.19 -13.76 15.22
N TYR A 81 9.97 -12.48 14.88
CA TYR A 81 10.17 -11.31 15.74
C TYR A 81 8.91 -10.45 15.73
N PRO A 82 7.96 -10.69 16.65
CA PRO A 82 6.70 -9.94 16.68
C PRO A 82 6.92 -8.44 16.81
N ILE A 83 6.19 -7.66 16.02
CA ILE A 83 6.15 -6.20 16.11
C ILE A 83 4.91 -5.80 16.91
N ASP A 84 5.10 -5.04 17.98
CA ASP A 84 4.02 -4.61 18.87
C ASP A 84 3.37 -3.31 18.38
N TYR A 85 2.09 -3.38 18.10
CA TYR A 85 1.22 -2.28 17.64
C TYR A 85 0.32 -1.73 18.76
N THR A 86 0.55 -2.10 20.02
CA THR A 86 -0.28 -1.70 21.17
C THR A 86 -0.42 -0.18 21.28
N ASP A 87 0.68 0.53 21.21
CA ASP A 87 0.64 2.00 21.38
C ASP A 87 0.11 2.71 20.15
N ILE A 88 0.36 2.18 18.94
CA ILE A 88 -0.23 2.69 17.70
C ILE A 88 -1.76 2.57 17.78
N ARG A 89 -2.28 1.41 18.21
CA ARG A 89 -3.72 1.22 18.38
C ARG A 89 -4.32 2.13 19.46
N LYS A 90 -3.63 2.35 20.59
CA LYS A 90 -4.06 3.30 21.61
C LYS A 90 -4.13 4.74 21.06
N ALA A 91 -3.10 5.17 20.33
CA ALA A 91 -3.07 6.48 19.68
C ALA A 91 -4.22 6.65 18.69
N MET A 92 -4.50 5.62 17.89
CA MET A 92 -5.64 5.61 16.97
C MET A 92 -6.97 5.77 17.70
N LYS A 93 -7.22 5.02 18.79
CA LYS A 93 -8.42 5.17 19.62
C LYS A 93 -8.54 6.56 20.23
N MET A 94 -7.44 7.18 20.62
CA MET A 94 -7.44 8.56 21.11
C MET A 94 -7.75 9.56 19.99
N SER A 95 -7.17 9.39 18.82
CA SER A 95 -7.44 10.25 17.65
C SER A 95 -8.91 10.22 17.23
N VAL A 96 -9.52 9.04 17.18
CA VAL A 96 -10.94 8.87 16.87
C VAL A 96 -11.83 9.59 17.88
N ARG A 97 -11.53 9.45 19.16
CA ARG A 97 -12.25 10.18 20.23
C ARG A 97 -12.09 11.70 20.15
N ALA A 98 -10.90 12.16 19.77
CA ALA A 98 -10.65 13.60 19.60
C ALA A 98 -11.45 14.22 18.44
N GLN A 99 -11.98 13.39 17.54
CA GLN A 99 -12.88 13.79 16.45
C GLN A 99 -14.38 13.58 16.79
N ASP A 100 -14.71 13.37 18.06
CA ASP A 100 -16.06 13.05 18.53
C ASP A 100 -16.68 11.78 17.92
N ILE A 101 -15.82 10.87 17.42
CA ILE A 101 -16.23 9.57 16.89
C ILE A 101 -16.16 8.54 18.03
N SER A 102 -17.18 7.69 18.15
CA SER A 102 -17.16 6.61 19.12
C SER A 102 -16.01 5.63 18.83
N SER A 103 -15.20 5.32 19.84
CA SER A 103 -14.13 4.31 19.68
C SER A 103 -14.66 2.90 19.43
N SER A 104 -15.97 2.65 19.54
CA SER A 104 -16.60 1.38 19.20
C SER A 104 -16.47 1.03 17.71
N VAL A 105 -16.28 2.04 16.82
CA VAL A 105 -16.08 1.80 15.39
C VAL A 105 -14.81 0.97 15.09
N ILE A 106 -13.78 1.08 15.94
CA ILE A 106 -12.55 0.28 15.83
C ILE A 106 -12.76 -1.16 16.34
N ASP A 107 -13.72 -1.36 17.24
CA ASP A 107 -13.95 -2.63 17.91
C ASP A 107 -15.11 -3.43 17.27
N MET A 108 -15.65 -2.96 16.14
CA MET A 108 -16.64 -3.69 15.34
C MET A 108 -16.10 -5.03 14.83
N TYR A 109 -16.98 -6.01 14.70
CA TYR A 109 -16.69 -7.24 13.97
C TYR A 109 -17.12 -7.05 12.51
N LEU A 110 -16.19 -7.17 11.58
CA LEU A 110 -16.38 -6.92 10.16
C LEU A 110 -15.78 -8.09 9.35
N MET A 111 -16.32 -8.30 8.15
CA MET A 111 -15.72 -9.16 7.13
C MET A 111 -15.13 -8.24 6.06
N LEU A 112 -13.80 -8.13 6.05
CA LEU A 112 -13.05 -7.20 5.20
C LEU A 112 -12.27 -8.00 4.17
N TYR A 113 -12.55 -7.76 2.89
CA TYR A 113 -11.85 -8.37 1.76
C TYR A 113 -10.90 -7.36 1.15
N TYR A 114 -9.67 -7.78 0.85
CA TYR A 114 -8.60 -6.90 0.41
C TYR A 114 -7.98 -7.38 -0.90
N ASP A 115 -7.71 -6.42 -1.74
CA ASP A 115 -6.76 -6.50 -2.84
C ASP A 115 -5.94 -5.21 -2.86
N GLU A 116 -4.93 -5.10 -3.69
CA GLU A 116 -4.15 -3.89 -3.83
C GLU A 116 -4.00 -3.44 -5.28
N THR A 117 -3.74 -2.16 -5.46
CA THR A 117 -3.40 -1.63 -6.77
C THR A 117 -2.18 -0.72 -6.71
N ASN A 118 -1.44 -0.68 -7.83
CA ASN A 118 -0.14 0.02 -7.91
C ASN A 118 0.87 -0.52 -6.89
N ASN A 119 0.89 -1.83 -6.67
CA ASN A 119 1.83 -2.48 -5.76
C ASN A 119 3.27 -2.28 -6.26
N ILE A 120 3.98 -1.39 -5.59
CA ILE A 120 5.40 -1.10 -5.84
C ILE A 120 6.23 -1.74 -4.73
N LYS A 121 7.21 -2.56 -5.09
CA LYS A 121 8.12 -3.17 -4.10
C LYS A 121 9.01 -2.14 -3.42
N LYS A 122 9.49 -1.16 -4.20
CA LYS A 122 10.33 -0.05 -3.72
C LYS A 122 10.03 1.20 -4.54
N PHE A 123 10.04 2.36 -3.89
CA PHE A 123 10.08 3.65 -4.57
C PHE A 123 11.49 4.21 -4.51
N LYS A 124 12.14 4.33 -5.65
CA LYS A 124 13.55 4.70 -5.74
C LYS A 124 13.86 5.60 -6.93
N LEU A 125 14.88 6.42 -6.77
CA LEU A 125 15.45 7.19 -7.87
C LEU A 125 16.44 6.32 -8.67
N ASN A 126 16.28 6.31 -10.00
CA ASN A 126 17.27 5.74 -10.92
C ASN A 126 18.22 6.85 -11.34
N GLU A 127 19.45 6.78 -10.85
CA GLU A 127 20.51 7.78 -11.07
C GLU A 127 20.84 7.95 -12.56
N GLU A 128 21.03 6.86 -13.30
CA GLU A 128 21.38 6.90 -14.73
C GLU A 128 20.27 7.52 -15.58
N LYS A 129 19.00 7.29 -15.23
CA LYS A 129 17.84 7.78 -15.98
C LYS A 129 17.31 9.12 -15.47
N HIS A 130 17.85 9.60 -14.35
CA HIS A 130 17.40 10.84 -13.66
C HIS A 130 15.88 10.89 -13.48
N LYS A 131 15.30 9.77 -13.01
CA LYS A 131 13.86 9.63 -12.77
C LYS A 131 13.56 8.53 -11.75
N PHE A 132 12.40 8.62 -11.14
CA PHE A 132 11.90 7.52 -10.29
C PHE A 132 11.60 6.26 -11.11
N ASN A 133 11.63 5.10 -10.45
CA ASN A 133 11.30 3.81 -11.05
C ASN A 133 9.80 3.67 -11.40
N VAL A 134 8.94 4.45 -10.73
CA VAL A 134 7.51 4.62 -11.03
C VAL A 134 7.18 6.10 -11.07
N PRO A 135 6.03 6.54 -11.65
CA PRO A 135 5.59 7.93 -11.57
C PRO A 135 5.54 8.44 -10.13
N ALA A 136 6.01 9.66 -9.89
CA ALA A 136 6.05 10.26 -8.54
C ALA A 136 4.65 10.47 -7.93
N ASP A 137 3.64 10.57 -8.77
CA ASP A 137 2.22 10.71 -8.42
C ASP A 137 1.49 9.36 -8.27
N THR A 138 2.24 8.26 -8.22
CA THR A 138 1.67 6.93 -7.95
C THR A 138 0.98 6.92 -6.60
N ILE A 139 -0.26 6.42 -6.56
CA ILE A 139 -1.01 6.19 -5.34
C ILE A 139 -1.23 4.69 -5.19
N PHE A 140 -0.59 4.10 -4.19
CA PHE A 140 -0.88 2.74 -3.76
C PHE A 140 -2.19 2.73 -2.99
N VAL A 141 -3.03 1.72 -3.23
CA VAL A 141 -4.27 1.51 -2.46
C VAL A 141 -4.36 0.06 -2.05
N LEU A 142 -4.48 -0.18 -0.76
CA LEU A 142 -4.81 -1.45 -0.13
C LEU A 142 -6.24 -1.35 0.41
N GLY A 143 -7.13 -2.25 0.08
CA GLY A 143 -8.50 -2.21 0.56
C GLY A 143 -9.42 -3.09 -0.26
N GLY A 144 -10.70 -2.76 -0.29
CA GLY A 144 -11.67 -3.54 -1.04
C GLY A 144 -13.09 -3.39 -0.52
N ILE A 145 -13.72 -4.50 -0.22
CA ILE A 145 -15.13 -4.57 0.14
C ILE A 145 -15.29 -5.08 1.57
N GLU A 146 -16.10 -4.39 2.34
CA GLU A 146 -16.68 -4.88 3.59
C GLU A 146 -18.08 -5.40 3.31
N GLY A 147 -18.41 -6.56 3.85
CA GLY A 147 -19.76 -7.12 3.80
C GLY A 147 -19.80 -8.62 4.00
N GLU A 148 -20.98 -9.11 4.36
CA GLU A 148 -21.26 -10.54 4.48
C GLU A 148 -21.80 -11.11 3.17
N GLY A 149 -21.57 -12.39 2.94
CA GLY A 149 -22.04 -13.13 1.79
C GLY A 149 -20.96 -13.36 0.75
N THR A 150 -21.36 -14.04 -0.33
CA THR A 150 -20.51 -14.36 -1.49
C THR A 150 -21.36 -14.33 -2.75
N VAL A 151 -20.76 -14.01 -3.87
CA VAL A 151 -21.34 -14.13 -5.21
C VAL A 151 -20.56 -15.18 -5.95
N ASN A 152 -21.22 -16.07 -6.66
CA ASN A 152 -20.47 -17.05 -7.44
C ASN A 152 -19.93 -16.43 -8.75
N ILE A 153 -18.87 -17.02 -9.30
CA ILE A 153 -18.20 -16.50 -10.49
C ILE A 153 -19.12 -16.46 -11.73
N GLU A 154 -20.06 -17.38 -11.86
CA GLU A 154 -20.97 -17.44 -13.00
C GLU A 154 -22.00 -16.30 -12.96
N ASP A 155 -22.47 -15.93 -11.76
CA ASP A 155 -23.33 -14.76 -11.56
C ASP A 155 -22.59 -13.47 -11.90
N LEU A 156 -21.32 -13.35 -11.53
CA LEU A 156 -20.48 -12.19 -11.88
C LEU A 156 -20.23 -12.12 -13.40
N LYS A 157 -19.96 -13.26 -14.05
CA LYS A 157 -19.82 -13.32 -15.52
C LYS A 157 -21.10 -12.84 -16.21
N SER A 158 -22.24 -13.31 -15.73
CA SER A 158 -23.56 -12.91 -16.25
C SER A 158 -23.81 -11.42 -16.02
N LEU A 159 -23.58 -10.92 -14.78
CA LEU A 159 -23.78 -9.52 -14.40
C LEU A 159 -22.95 -8.57 -15.27
N PHE A 160 -21.68 -8.90 -15.49
CA PHE A 160 -20.76 -8.05 -16.24
C PHE A 160 -20.68 -8.40 -17.73
N ASN A 161 -21.46 -9.35 -18.21
CA ASN A 161 -21.42 -9.82 -19.59
C ASN A 161 -19.98 -10.17 -20.03
N LEU A 162 -19.33 -11.06 -19.25
CA LEU A 162 -17.99 -11.57 -19.52
C LEU A 162 -18.05 -12.88 -20.30
N GLN A 163 -16.93 -13.25 -20.92
CA GLN A 163 -16.80 -14.53 -21.62
C GLN A 163 -16.69 -15.69 -20.61
N ASP A 164 -17.21 -16.85 -20.96
CA ASP A 164 -17.16 -18.08 -20.14
C ASP A 164 -15.72 -18.49 -19.77
N SER A 165 -14.75 -18.16 -20.64
CA SER A 165 -13.33 -18.44 -20.42
C SER A 165 -12.68 -17.63 -19.29
N VAL A 166 -13.32 -16.58 -18.81
CA VAL A 166 -12.82 -15.75 -17.69
C VAL A 166 -12.86 -16.58 -16.41
N GLN A 167 -11.70 -16.82 -15.82
CA GLN A 167 -11.56 -17.57 -14.57
C GLN A 167 -11.57 -16.69 -13.32
N GLU A 168 -11.32 -15.40 -13.51
CA GLU A 168 -11.16 -14.40 -12.45
C GLU A 168 -11.62 -13.04 -12.95
N VAL A 169 -12.46 -12.35 -12.18
CA VAL A 169 -12.86 -10.98 -12.50
C VAL A 169 -11.77 -10.02 -12.02
N LYS A 170 -11.27 -9.18 -12.93
CA LYS A 170 -10.29 -8.14 -12.61
C LYS A 170 -10.80 -6.77 -13.06
N SER A 171 -10.28 -5.71 -12.46
CA SER A 171 -10.67 -4.32 -12.73
C SER A 171 -10.68 -3.97 -14.22
N HIS A 172 -9.70 -4.48 -15.01
CA HIS A 172 -9.64 -4.24 -16.45
C HIS A 172 -10.79 -4.90 -17.26
N HIS A 173 -11.49 -5.88 -16.69
CA HIS A 173 -12.72 -6.43 -17.27
C HIS A 173 -13.91 -5.50 -17.09
N ILE A 174 -13.86 -4.63 -16.10
CA ILE A 174 -14.97 -3.76 -15.68
C ILE A 174 -14.82 -2.37 -16.28
N TYR A 175 -13.63 -1.80 -16.26
CA TYR A 175 -13.35 -0.46 -16.81
C TYR A 175 -11.90 -0.34 -17.28
N ILE A 176 -11.65 0.62 -18.18
CA ILE A 176 -10.33 0.92 -18.74
C ILE A 176 -10.12 2.42 -18.85
N GLY A 177 -8.86 2.84 -18.97
CA GLY A 177 -8.50 4.24 -19.20
C GLY A 177 -8.31 5.04 -17.88
N VAL A 178 -8.35 6.35 -18.03
CA VAL A 178 -8.28 7.29 -16.89
C VAL A 178 -9.63 7.37 -16.17
N PHE A 179 -9.68 8.02 -15.02
CA PHE A 179 -10.88 8.08 -14.18
C PHE A 179 -12.16 8.44 -14.96
N ALA A 180 -12.10 9.54 -15.73
CA ALA A 180 -13.24 9.98 -16.55
C ALA A 180 -13.69 8.94 -17.59
N ASP A 181 -12.76 8.12 -18.13
CA ASP A 181 -13.13 7.05 -19.08
C ASP A 181 -13.77 5.87 -18.36
N CYS A 182 -13.31 5.54 -17.15
CA CYS A 182 -13.91 4.50 -16.34
C CYS A 182 -15.40 4.75 -16.07
N LEU A 183 -15.80 6.01 -15.86
CA LEU A 183 -17.19 6.42 -15.64
C LEU A 183 -18.11 6.24 -16.85
N LYS A 184 -17.57 5.90 -18.03
CA LYS A 184 -18.36 5.54 -19.23
C LYS A 184 -18.80 4.07 -19.22
N SER A 185 -18.26 3.27 -18.31
CA SER A 185 -18.49 1.82 -18.30
C SER A 185 -19.82 1.45 -17.67
N GLU A 186 -20.65 0.76 -18.44
CA GLU A 186 -21.88 0.15 -17.91
C GLU A 186 -21.58 -0.97 -16.89
N ARG A 187 -20.44 -1.66 -17.03
CA ARG A 187 -20.02 -2.71 -16.09
C ARG A 187 -19.66 -2.09 -14.73
N LEU A 188 -19.00 -0.92 -14.73
CA LEU A 188 -18.75 -0.18 -13.48
C LEU A 188 -20.08 0.24 -12.82
N GLU A 189 -21.04 0.70 -13.60
CA GLU A 189 -22.36 1.04 -13.06
C GLU A 189 -23.03 -0.18 -12.38
N ARG A 190 -23.01 -1.35 -13.05
CA ARG A 190 -23.55 -2.60 -12.48
C ARG A 190 -22.80 -3.06 -11.22
N PHE A 191 -21.46 -2.85 -11.18
CA PHE A 191 -20.67 -3.12 -9.98
C PHE A 191 -21.13 -2.26 -8.81
N LEU A 192 -21.35 -0.96 -9.04
CA LEU A 192 -21.84 -0.05 -8.01
C LEU A 192 -23.26 -0.41 -7.54
N ASP A 193 -24.13 -0.85 -8.47
CA ASP A 193 -25.46 -1.36 -8.15
C ASP A 193 -25.37 -2.60 -7.26
N LEU A 194 -24.49 -3.54 -7.58
CA LEU A 194 -24.25 -4.74 -6.78
C LEU A 194 -23.87 -4.39 -5.33
N LEU A 195 -22.98 -3.38 -5.14
CA LEU A 195 -22.60 -2.92 -3.79
C LEU A 195 -23.79 -2.32 -3.04
N ILE A 196 -24.61 -1.52 -3.72
CA ILE A 196 -25.78 -0.87 -3.11
C ILE A 196 -26.83 -1.90 -2.71
N GLU A 197 -27.13 -2.87 -3.59
CA GLU A 197 -28.15 -3.89 -3.39
C GLU A 197 -27.84 -4.87 -2.26
N ASN A 198 -26.54 -5.15 -2.04
CA ASN A 198 -26.09 -6.07 -1.00
C ASN A 198 -25.68 -5.36 0.31
N ASP A 199 -25.79 -4.05 0.37
CA ASP A 199 -25.36 -3.24 1.52
C ASP A 199 -23.85 -3.41 1.82
N TRP A 200 -23.04 -3.56 0.77
CA TRP A 200 -21.60 -3.68 0.87
C TRP A 200 -20.91 -2.32 0.81
N HIS A 201 -19.82 -2.21 1.54
CA HIS A 201 -19.10 -0.96 1.72
C HIS A 201 -17.68 -1.04 1.13
N ILE A 202 -17.19 0.06 0.59
CA ILE A 202 -15.80 0.18 0.15
C ILE A 202 -14.97 0.67 1.33
N HIS A 203 -13.86 0.00 1.59
CA HIS A 203 -12.84 0.46 2.53
C HIS A 203 -11.47 0.52 1.85
N PHE A 204 -10.63 1.45 2.26
CA PHE A 204 -9.28 1.56 1.71
C PHE A 204 -8.31 2.31 2.62
N ASN A 205 -7.04 1.91 2.50
CA ASN A 205 -5.87 2.60 3.00
C ASN A 205 -4.99 2.96 1.81
N SER A 206 -4.80 4.25 1.57
CA SER A 206 -4.06 4.74 0.41
C SER A 206 -2.80 5.49 0.82
N LEU A 207 -1.77 5.38 -0.02
CA LEU A 207 -0.49 6.04 0.19
C LEU A 207 -0.03 6.71 -1.11
N ASN A 208 0.09 8.03 -1.10
CA ASN A 208 0.77 8.78 -2.14
C ASN A 208 2.28 8.62 -1.92
N VAL A 209 2.98 7.97 -2.86
CA VAL A 209 4.37 7.57 -2.65
C VAL A 209 5.32 8.76 -2.50
N LEU A 210 5.11 9.83 -3.26
CA LEU A 210 5.94 11.04 -3.13
C LEU A 210 5.66 11.74 -1.80
N TYR A 211 4.38 11.94 -1.45
CA TYR A 211 4.02 12.57 -0.19
C TYR A 211 4.67 11.84 0.99
N TRP A 212 4.47 10.53 1.08
CA TRP A 212 5.06 9.70 2.13
C TRP A 212 6.58 9.88 2.20
N SER A 213 7.24 9.77 1.05
CA SER A 213 8.71 9.82 0.96
C SER A 213 9.31 11.17 1.39
N ILE A 214 8.59 12.27 1.26
CA ILE A 214 9.14 13.59 1.60
C ILE A 214 8.74 14.09 2.98
N VAL A 215 7.62 13.61 3.54
CA VAL A 215 7.18 14.06 4.88
C VAL A 215 8.10 13.53 5.98
N ASP A 216 8.83 12.44 5.74
CA ASP A 216 9.86 11.93 6.64
C ASP A 216 10.94 12.97 6.96
N ILE A 217 11.22 13.89 6.03
CA ILE A 217 12.11 15.04 6.27
C ILE A 217 11.58 15.91 7.41
N LEU A 218 10.28 16.22 7.39
CA LEU A 218 9.65 17.06 8.42
C LEU A 218 9.47 16.29 9.73
N ASP A 219 9.19 15.00 9.66
CA ASP A 219 9.01 14.12 10.82
C ASP A 219 10.34 13.81 11.51
N SER A 220 11.46 13.89 10.78
CA SER A 220 12.81 13.74 11.34
C SER A 220 13.26 14.92 12.19
N ILE A 221 12.62 16.08 12.05
CA ILE A 221 12.97 17.27 12.81
C ILE A 221 12.50 17.06 14.25
N ASP A 222 13.45 17.06 15.16
CA ASP A 222 13.24 16.72 16.58
C ASP A 222 12.35 17.72 17.30
N GLY A 223 11.08 17.59 17.08
CA GLY A 223 10.03 18.06 17.95
C GLY A 223 9.43 16.92 18.77
N PHE A 224 9.90 15.69 18.58
CA PHE A 224 9.32 14.48 19.19
C PHE A 224 9.32 14.50 20.72
N ALA A 225 10.25 15.22 21.33
CA ALA A 225 10.32 15.23 22.78
C ALA A 225 9.34 16.21 23.45
N SER A 226 8.81 17.23 22.77
CA SER A 226 8.00 18.22 23.48
C SER A 226 6.96 19.04 22.70
N GLN A 227 7.08 19.28 21.41
CA GLN A 227 6.14 20.19 20.72
C GLN A 227 6.04 19.96 19.20
N ILE A 228 5.36 18.90 18.76
CA ILE A 228 4.88 18.85 17.38
C ILE A 228 3.97 20.06 17.17
N PRO A 229 4.22 20.93 16.18
CA PRO A 229 3.36 22.08 15.94
C PRO A 229 1.92 21.61 15.66
N ALA A 230 0.94 22.29 16.25
CA ALA A 230 -0.47 21.95 16.02
C ALA A 230 -0.86 21.99 14.51
N ASN A 231 -0.10 22.72 13.71
CA ASN A 231 -0.27 22.90 12.28
C ASN A 231 0.69 22.08 11.41
N ILE A 232 1.37 21.05 11.97
CA ILE A 232 2.34 20.23 11.22
C ILE A 232 1.75 19.64 9.93
N TYR A 233 0.49 19.24 9.93
CA TYR A 233 -0.18 18.73 8.72
C TYR A 233 -0.32 19.80 7.62
N MET A 234 -0.44 21.08 7.99
CA MET A 234 -0.40 22.19 7.03
C MET A 234 1.00 22.38 6.46
N PHE A 235 2.05 22.23 7.29
CA PHE A 235 3.44 22.29 6.83
C PHE A 235 3.74 21.14 5.86
N LYS A 236 3.30 19.92 6.18
CA LYS A 236 3.44 18.76 5.30
C LYS A 236 2.73 18.96 3.96
N ALA A 237 1.51 19.49 3.97
CA ALA A 237 0.75 19.78 2.76
C ALA A 237 1.46 20.82 1.89
N LEU A 238 1.93 21.90 2.50
CA LEU A 238 2.64 22.96 1.80
C LEU A 238 3.98 22.47 1.25
N PHE A 239 4.74 21.72 2.04
CA PHE A 239 6.00 21.13 1.64
C PHE A 239 5.83 20.17 0.45
N TYR A 240 4.81 19.31 0.50
CA TYR A 240 4.46 18.45 -0.63
C TYR A 240 4.16 19.24 -1.90
N ARG A 241 3.37 20.32 -1.80
CA ARG A 241 3.04 21.19 -2.93
C ARG A 241 4.30 21.82 -3.55
N VAL A 242 5.22 22.30 -2.71
CA VAL A 242 6.50 22.86 -3.15
C VAL A 242 7.36 21.81 -3.87
N MET A 243 7.55 20.63 -3.28
CA MET A 243 8.37 19.58 -3.88
C MET A 243 7.76 19.04 -5.16
N LYS A 244 6.45 18.81 -5.19
CA LYS A 244 5.72 18.33 -6.39
C LYS A 244 5.83 19.31 -7.56
N SER A 245 5.75 20.62 -7.31
CA SER A 245 5.87 21.65 -8.35
C SER A 245 7.31 21.87 -8.83
N ASN A 246 8.33 21.43 -8.07
CA ASN A 246 9.75 21.57 -8.38
C ASN A 246 10.45 20.21 -8.46
N LEU A 247 9.82 19.22 -9.06
CA LEU A 247 10.24 17.81 -8.99
C LEU A 247 11.66 17.61 -9.55
N SER A 248 12.05 18.35 -10.61
CA SER A 248 13.40 18.28 -11.17
C SER A 248 14.47 18.73 -10.16
N SER A 249 14.24 19.86 -9.48
CA SER A 249 15.17 20.35 -8.46
C SER A 249 15.21 19.43 -7.24
N PHE A 250 14.08 18.80 -6.92
CA PHE A 250 14.04 17.78 -5.87
C PHE A 250 14.85 16.53 -6.26
N PHE A 251 14.83 16.10 -7.53
CA PHE A 251 15.71 15.03 -8.01
C PHE A 251 17.19 15.36 -7.82
N ASP A 252 17.60 16.57 -8.22
CA ASP A 252 18.99 17.02 -8.05
C ASP A 252 19.41 16.98 -6.58
N LEU A 253 18.51 17.39 -5.68
CA LEU A 253 18.75 17.38 -4.24
C LEU A 253 18.86 15.94 -3.71
N VAL A 254 17.94 15.03 -4.10
CA VAL A 254 17.97 13.60 -3.74
C VAL A 254 19.29 12.97 -4.16
N LEU A 255 19.76 13.23 -5.38
CA LEU A 255 21.05 12.74 -5.88
C LEU A 255 22.24 13.32 -5.11
N LYS A 256 22.23 14.63 -4.89
CA LYS A 256 23.34 15.35 -4.23
C LYS A 256 23.61 14.83 -2.82
N TYR A 257 22.57 14.56 -2.07
CA TYR A 257 22.66 14.18 -0.68
C TYR A 257 22.40 12.67 -0.41
N ARG A 258 22.25 11.89 -1.48
CA ARG A 258 21.99 10.44 -1.38
C ARG A 258 20.74 10.10 -0.53
N TYR A 259 19.74 11.01 -0.54
CA TYR A 259 18.51 10.88 0.23
C TYR A 259 17.81 9.52 -0.04
N PRO A 260 17.31 8.81 0.99
CA PRO A 260 17.14 9.19 2.40
C PRO A 260 18.33 8.79 3.31
N ASN A 261 19.52 8.57 2.79
CA ASN A 261 20.71 8.24 3.60
C ASN A 261 21.66 9.46 3.69
N ILE A 262 21.22 10.52 4.38
CA ILE A 262 21.96 11.78 4.46
C ILE A 262 23.09 11.68 5.47
N ASP A 263 24.32 12.00 5.06
CA ASP A 263 25.45 12.10 5.97
C ASP A 263 25.21 13.22 7.02
N SER A 264 25.53 12.94 8.30
CA SER A 264 25.33 13.87 9.40
C SER A 264 26.04 15.23 9.18
N GLN A 265 27.19 15.24 8.48
CA GLN A 265 27.89 16.50 8.12
C GLN A 265 27.15 17.34 7.08
N ASP A 266 26.25 16.73 6.31
CA ASP A 266 25.52 17.39 5.20
C ASP A 266 24.12 17.88 5.61
N ILE A 267 23.61 17.51 6.79
CA ILE A 267 22.27 17.89 7.28
C ILE A 267 22.02 19.40 7.12
N THR A 268 22.96 20.23 7.60
CA THR A 268 22.79 21.68 7.54
C THR A 268 22.71 22.19 6.09
N ALA A 269 23.49 21.62 5.18
CA ALA A 269 23.50 22.00 3.77
C ALA A 269 22.24 21.53 3.07
N PHE A 270 21.82 20.28 3.32
CA PHE A 270 20.57 19.70 2.81
C PHE A 270 19.35 20.55 3.21
N MET A 271 19.21 20.86 4.49
CA MET A 271 18.11 21.66 5.00
C MET A 271 18.12 23.09 4.41
N LYS A 272 19.29 23.70 4.21
CA LYS A 272 19.40 25.03 3.56
C LYS A 272 18.96 25.00 2.10
N ASP A 273 19.27 23.95 1.35
CA ASP A 273 18.81 23.79 -0.02
C ASP A 273 17.28 23.61 -0.08
N LEU A 274 16.70 22.84 0.85
CA LEU A 274 15.25 22.74 0.99
C LEU A 274 14.58 24.08 1.34
N ILE A 275 15.16 24.83 2.31
CA ILE A 275 14.68 26.17 2.66
C ILE A 275 14.74 27.10 1.44
N PHE A 276 15.81 27.03 0.64
CA PHE A 276 15.92 27.82 -0.58
C PHE A 276 14.83 27.46 -1.59
N MET A 277 14.55 26.17 -1.80
CA MET A 277 13.45 25.73 -2.66
C MET A 277 12.10 26.25 -2.16
N CYS A 278 11.85 26.14 -0.85
CA CYS A 278 10.64 26.66 -0.25
C CYS A 278 10.52 28.17 -0.43
N LYS A 279 11.55 28.96 -0.12
CA LYS A 279 11.55 30.44 -0.29
C LYS A 279 11.40 30.90 -1.73
N SER A 280 11.71 30.04 -2.70
CA SER A 280 11.58 30.33 -4.13
C SER A 280 10.19 30.02 -4.68
N TYR A 281 9.31 29.41 -3.89
CA TYR A 281 7.96 29.06 -4.31
C TYR A 281 7.03 30.27 -4.22
N ASN A 282 6.07 30.35 -5.15
CA ASN A 282 5.07 31.43 -5.16
C ASN A 282 3.85 31.03 -4.30
N TYR A 283 3.87 31.44 -3.06
CA TYR A 283 2.83 31.12 -2.09
C TYR A 283 1.53 31.90 -2.32
N SER A 284 0.42 31.25 -2.00
CA SER A 284 -0.88 31.92 -1.93
C SER A 284 -1.06 32.67 -0.60
N SER A 285 -1.92 33.67 -0.61
CA SER A 285 -2.28 34.38 0.63
C SER A 285 -2.95 33.40 1.63
N GLY A 286 -2.39 33.30 2.83
CA GLY A 286 -2.85 32.40 3.89
C GLY A 286 -2.07 31.10 4.02
N ASP A 287 -1.10 30.84 3.14
CA ASP A 287 -0.18 29.69 3.30
C ASP A 287 0.69 29.87 4.57
N ALA A 288 1.01 28.76 5.21
CA ALA A 288 1.81 28.73 6.44
C ALA A 288 3.34 28.77 6.14
N GLU A 289 3.76 29.59 5.20
CA GLU A 289 5.16 29.66 4.72
C GLU A 289 6.16 29.90 5.86
N SER A 290 5.93 30.96 6.66
CA SER A 290 6.86 31.32 7.74
C SER A 290 7.05 30.18 8.73
N GLY A 291 5.97 29.49 9.11
CA GLY A 291 6.03 28.35 10.02
C GLY A 291 6.77 27.16 9.44
N LEU A 292 6.56 26.85 8.15
CA LEU A 292 7.31 25.81 7.44
C LEU A 292 8.81 26.13 7.42
N ILE A 293 9.17 27.38 7.07
CA ILE A 293 10.57 27.82 7.02
C ILE A 293 11.21 27.73 8.41
N GLU A 294 10.54 28.20 9.45
CA GLU A 294 11.02 28.11 10.83
C GLU A 294 11.26 26.65 11.25
N TRP A 295 10.33 25.74 10.87
CA TRP A 295 10.47 24.33 11.15
C TRP A 295 11.69 23.70 10.46
N LEU A 296 11.90 24.01 9.18
CA LEU A 296 13.09 23.58 8.43
C LEU A 296 14.39 24.20 9.00
N GLU A 297 14.35 25.46 9.46
CA GLU A 297 15.49 26.10 10.12
C GLU A 297 15.84 25.44 11.45
N MET A 298 14.85 24.93 12.19
CA MET A 298 15.10 24.09 13.37
C MET A 298 15.82 22.79 12.98
N GLY A 299 15.35 22.11 11.93
CA GLY A 299 16.01 20.90 11.40
C GLY A 299 17.47 21.15 11.00
N SER A 300 17.78 22.32 10.42
CA SER A 300 19.14 22.66 9.99
C SER A 300 20.16 22.77 11.13
N ARG A 301 19.71 22.86 12.38
CA ARG A 301 20.54 22.96 13.60
C ARG A 301 20.71 21.63 14.31
N GLN A 302 20.03 20.59 13.84
CA GLN A 302 20.10 19.25 14.43
C GLN A 302 21.37 18.53 13.99
N LYS A 303 21.80 17.56 14.79
CA LYS A 303 22.94 16.70 14.48
C LYS A 303 22.53 15.41 13.75
N GLU A 304 21.27 15.04 13.93
CA GLU A 304 20.69 13.79 13.42
C GLU A 304 19.27 14.06 12.92
N LEU A 305 18.87 13.36 11.88
CA LEU A 305 17.53 13.34 11.30
C LEU A 305 17.08 11.89 11.21
N VAL A 306 16.28 11.42 12.15
CA VAL A 306 16.03 10.01 12.48
C VAL A 306 15.52 9.17 11.29
N PHE A 307 14.65 9.72 10.44
CA PHE A 307 14.04 8.94 9.34
C PHE A 307 14.74 9.12 7.98
N VAL A 308 15.84 9.86 7.95
CA VAL A 308 16.56 10.14 6.70
C VAL A 308 18.07 9.92 6.81
N GLN A 309 18.43 8.99 7.70
CA GLN A 309 19.80 8.51 7.91
C GLN A 309 19.78 7.00 8.14
N ASP A 310 20.89 6.34 7.89
CA ASP A 310 21.06 4.87 8.02
C ASP A 310 20.09 4.04 7.14
N GLU A 311 19.62 4.61 6.04
CA GLU A 311 18.71 4.02 5.08
C GLU A 311 19.42 3.58 3.78
N GLU A 312 18.73 2.83 2.91
CA GLU A 312 19.24 2.48 1.58
C GLU A 312 19.26 3.73 0.69
N GLU A 313 20.43 4.13 0.18
CA GLU A 313 20.60 5.30 -0.66
C GLU A 313 19.64 5.30 -1.86
N LEU A 314 19.03 6.45 -2.13
CA LEU A 314 18.09 6.68 -3.24
C LEU A 314 16.82 5.82 -3.22
N VAL A 315 16.56 5.09 -2.13
CA VAL A 315 15.35 4.29 -1.92
C VAL A 315 14.48 4.95 -0.85
N MET A 316 13.43 5.64 -1.29
CA MET A 316 12.58 6.45 -0.42
C MET A 316 11.39 5.70 0.18
N LEU A 317 11.07 4.51 -0.34
CA LEU A 317 10.10 3.59 0.22
C LEU A 317 10.59 2.18 -0.03
N THR A 318 10.76 1.40 1.02
CA THR A 318 11.33 0.05 0.97
C THR A 318 10.27 -1.04 0.92
N GLU A 319 9.13 -0.80 1.54
CA GLU A 319 8.06 -1.81 1.64
C GLU A 319 6.69 -1.18 1.96
N LEU A 320 5.63 -1.89 1.61
CA LEU A 320 4.25 -1.50 1.88
C LEU A 320 3.59 -2.33 2.99
N SER A 321 4.32 -3.26 3.61
CA SER A 321 3.80 -4.13 4.67
C SER A 321 3.28 -3.38 5.89
N LEU A 322 3.78 -2.16 6.12
CA LEU A 322 3.29 -1.25 7.15
C LEU A 322 1.78 -0.97 7.02
N LEU A 323 1.27 -0.80 5.80
CA LEU A 323 -0.16 -0.57 5.56
C LEU A 323 -0.99 -1.80 5.93
N TYR A 324 -0.54 -3.00 5.54
CA TYR A 324 -1.18 -4.25 5.94
C TYR A 324 -1.19 -4.44 7.46
N ARG A 325 -0.06 -4.15 8.14
CA ARG A 325 0.01 -4.21 9.61
C ARG A 325 -0.92 -3.22 10.28
N SER A 326 -1.04 -2.01 9.73
CA SER A 326 -1.99 -1.00 10.18
C SER A 326 -3.42 -1.54 10.13
N GLU A 327 -3.83 -2.15 9.01
CA GLU A 327 -5.17 -2.74 8.87
C GLU A 327 -5.39 -3.86 9.90
N ILE A 328 -4.46 -4.81 10.00
CA ILE A 328 -4.56 -5.96 10.93
C ILE A 328 -4.68 -5.47 12.39
N SER A 329 -3.88 -4.47 12.78
CA SER A 329 -3.89 -3.92 14.14
C SER A 329 -5.09 -3.02 14.43
N THR A 330 -5.67 -2.42 13.41
CA THR A 330 -6.91 -1.63 13.52
C THR A 330 -8.11 -2.54 13.77
N TRP A 331 -8.27 -3.57 12.96
CA TRP A 331 -9.46 -4.41 12.91
C TRP A 331 -9.28 -5.74 13.64
N ILE A 332 -8.74 -5.73 14.88
CA ILE A 332 -8.38 -6.95 15.62
C ILE A 332 -9.55 -7.91 15.91
N ASN A 333 -10.77 -7.38 15.92
CA ASN A 333 -11.99 -8.18 16.14
C ASN A 333 -12.63 -8.69 14.84
N SER A 334 -12.12 -8.25 13.69
CA SER A 334 -12.64 -8.53 12.36
C SER A 334 -11.90 -9.67 11.68
N ARG A 335 -12.43 -10.16 10.58
CA ARG A 335 -11.74 -11.11 9.69
C ARG A 335 -11.28 -10.37 8.44
N LEU A 336 -9.99 -10.40 8.19
CA LEU A 336 -9.36 -9.78 7.03
C LEU A 336 -8.97 -10.88 6.04
N ILE A 337 -9.58 -10.89 4.86
CA ILE A 337 -9.32 -11.83 3.79
C ILE A 337 -8.56 -11.08 2.70
N MET A 338 -7.29 -11.45 2.48
CA MET A 338 -6.34 -10.72 1.64
C MET A 338 -5.90 -11.60 0.47
N ASP A 339 -5.63 -10.98 -0.68
CA ASP A 339 -5.01 -11.71 -1.79
C ASP A 339 -3.60 -12.18 -1.41
N ASN A 340 -3.16 -13.21 -2.08
CA ASN A 340 -1.92 -13.93 -1.83
C ASN A 340 -0.68 -13.14 -2.33
N GLU A 341 -0.15 -12.23 -1.51
CA GLU A 341 1.12 -11.55 -1.75
C GLU A 341 2.28 -12.23 -1.01
N ILE A 342 3.14 -12.91 -1.76
CA ILE A 342 4.21 -13.75 -1.19
C ILE A 342 5.18 -12.98 -0.29
N ASP A 343 5.53 -11.76 -0.69
CA ASP A 343 6.46 -10.92 0.06
C ASP A 343 5.84 -10.50 1.41
N ILE A 344 4.54 -10.22 1.43
CA ILE A 344 3.77 -9.88 2.64
C ILE A 344 3.60 -11.11 3.55
N ILE A 345 3.28 -12.27 2.96
CA ILE A 345 3.16 -13.53 3.72
C ILE A 345 4.49 -13.86 4.41
N TYR A 346 5.61 -13.72 3.70
CA TYR A 346 6.95 -13.93 4.26
C TYR A 346 7.24 -12.96 5.41
N ASP A 347 7.00 -11.67 5.16
CA ASP A 347 7.25 -10.63 6.17
C ASP A 347 6.41 -10.88 7.44
N PHE A 348 5.15 -11.29 7.32
CA PHE A 348 4.31 -11.57 8.48
C PHE A 348 4.68 -12.85 9.22
N LYS A 349 5.29 -13.82 8.56
CA LYS A 349 5.90 -14.98 9.24
C LYS A 349 7.13 -14.57 10.04
N LYS A 350 7.94 -13.67 9.50
CA LYS A 350 9.14 -13.12 10.15
C LYS A 350 8.77 -12.12 11.24
N ASN A 351 7.85 -11.22 10.97
CA ASN A 351 7.50 -10.09 11.81
C ASN A 351 5.96 -10.03 12.04
N PRO A 352 5.39 -11.01 12.76
CA PRO A 352 3.95 -11.03 12.99
C PRO A 352 3.51 -9.82 13.83
N VAL A 353 2.28 -9.37 13.59
CA VAL A 353 1.68 -8.26 14.34
C VAL A 353 1.23 -8.75 15.70
N SER A 354 1.55 -8.01 16.76
CA SER A 354 1.04 -8.24 18.10
C SER A 354 0.39 -7.01 18.70
N VAL A 355 -0.59 -7.21 19.57
CA VAL A 355 -1.26 -6.17 20.35
C VAL A 355 -1.48 -6.70 21.76
N ASP A 356 -1.12 -5.92 22.76
CA ASP A 356 -1.18 -6.30 24.20
C ASP A 356 -0.48 -7.65 24.46
N GLY A 357 0.65 -7.89 23.81
CA GLY A 357 1.47 -9.10 23.93
C GLY A 357 0.90 -10.35 23.26
N LYS A 358 -0.17 -10.22 22.48
CA LYS A 358 -0.80 -11.34 21.75
C LYS A 358 -0.54 -11.19 20.25
N ILE A 359 0.00 -12.22 19.62
CA ILE A 359 0.10 -12.29 18.15
C ILE A 359 -1.31 -12.36 17.57
N LEU A 360 -1.58 -11.51 16.59
CA LEU A 360 -2.86 -11.47 15.89
C LEU A 360 -2.92 -12.57 14.82
N ASN A 361 -4.10 -13.16 14.67
CA ASN A 361 -4.40 -14.19 13.68
C ASN A 361 -5.77 -13.96 13.01
N ASN A 362 -6.17 -12.70 12.93
CA ASN A 362 -7.45 -12.26 12.37
C ASN A 362 -7.39 -12.02 10.85
N TYR A 363 -6.31 -12.39 10.17
CA TYR A 363 -6.10 -12.23 8.74
C TYR A 363 -5.80 -13.56 8.05
N PHE A 364 -6.22 -13.68 6.80
CA PHE A 364 -6.11 -14.90 5.99
C PHE A 364 -5.71 -14.50 4.57
N PHE A 365 -4.68 -15.15 4.04
CA PHE A 365 -4.31 -15.01 2.63
C PHE A 365 -5.01 -16.10 1.82
N VAL A 366 -5.65 -15.70 0.72
CA VAL A 366 -6.39 -16.59 -0.17
C VAL A 366 -5.94 -16.38 -1.62
N ASP A 367 -6.14 -17.39 -2.46
CA ASP A 367 -5.99 -17.22 -3.91
C ASP A 367 -7.24 -16.52 -4.45
N SER A 368 -7.08 -15.32 -5.02
CA SER A 368 -8.17 -14.52 -5.59
C SER A 368 -8.98 -15.27 -6.63
N LYS A 369 -8.41 -16.27 -7.33
CA LYS A 369 -9.16 -17.13 -8.23
C LYS A 369 -10.25 -17.94 -7.56
N THR A 370 -10.15 -18.17 -6.25
CA THR A 370 -11.10 -18.96 -5.47
C THR A 370 -12.03 -18.12 -4.60
N ASP A 371 -11.78 -16.80 -4.50
CA ASP A 371 -12.57 -15.89 -3.68
C ASP A 371 -13.07 -14.70 -4.50
N THR A 372 -14.34 -14.69 -4.82
CA THR A 372 -14.97 -13.66 -5.65
C THR A 372 -15.07 -12.30 -4.93
N MET A 373 -15.10 -12.25 -3.62
CA MET A 373 -15.11 -10.99 -2.88
C MET A 373 -13.74 -10.30 -2.96
N VAL A 374 -12.64 -11.07 -2.97
CA VAL A 374 -11.30 -10.54 -3.25
C VAL A 374 -11.20 -10.04 -4.68
N GLN A 375 -11.78 -10.77 -5.67
CA GLN A 375 -11.84 -10.28 -7.06
C GLN A 375 -12.62 -8.96 -7.20
N LEU A 376 -13.74 -8.82 -6.51
CA LEU A 376 -14.50 -7.56 -6.48
C LEU A 376 -13.75 -6.45 -5.72
N SER A 377 -12.88 -6.83 -4.78
CA SER A 377 -12.00 -5.87 -4.10
C SER A 377 -10.96 -5.24 -5.03
N ASP A 378 -10.39 -6.01 -6.00
CA ASP A 378 -9.55 -5.45 -7.09
C ASP A 378 -10.31 -4.36 -7.88
N VAL A 379 -11.59 -4.62 -8.19
CA VAL A 379 -12.43 -3.63 -8.88
C VAL A 379 -12.62 -2.37 -8.02
N ALA A 380 -12.87 -2.55 -6.72
CA ALA A 380 -13.09 -1.43 -5.80
C ALA A 380 -11.83 -0.57 -5.62
N VAL A 381 -10.67 -1.18 -5.30
CA VAL A 381 -9.43 -0.43 -5.07
C VAL A 381 -8.92 0.23 -6.36
N GLY A 382 -9.11 -0.42 -7.49
CA GLY A 382 -8.73 0.13 -8.78
C GLY A 382 -9.48 1.41 -9.13
N ILE A 383 -10.81 1.48 -8.93
CA ILE A 383 -11.58 2.71 -9.21
C ILE A 383 -11.29 3.81 -8.16
N VAL A 384 -11.11 3.43 -6.90
CA VAL A 384 -10.69 4.37 -5.84
C VAL A 384 -9.33 4.98 -6.18
N SER A 385 -8.34 4.18 -6.56
CA SER A 385 -7.01 4.66 -6.94
C SER A 385 -7.07 5.67 -8.09
N LYS A 386 -7.87 5.39 -9.12
CA LYS A 386 -8.06 6.32 -10.25
C LYS A 386 -8.76 7.63 -9.83
N TYR A 387 -9.68 7.56 -8.89
CA TYR A 387 -10.36 8.74 -8.36
C TYR A 387 -9.40 9.60 -7.52
N LEU A 388 -8.64 8.96 -6.62
CA LEU A 388 -7.62 9.67 -5.83
C LEU A 388 -6.54 10.28 -6.72
N TYR A 389 -6.10 9.57 -7.76
CA TYR A 389 -5.18 10.10 -8.75
C TYR A 389 -5.76 11.31 -9.49
N PHE A 390 -7.02 11.26 -9.91
CA PHE A 390 -7.70 12.39 -10.53
C PHE A 390 -7.72 13.63 -9.61
N ILE A 391 -8.02 13.43 -8.33
CA ILE A 391 -7.98 14.50 -7.32
C ILE A 391 -6.55 15.05 -7.15
N ASP A 392 -5.55 14.18 -7.08
CA ASP A 392 -4.14 14.59 -6.92
C ASP A 392 -3.61 15.39 -8.12
N GLN A 393 -4.08 15.06 -9.33
CA GLN A 393 -3.69 15.77 -10.56
C GLN A 393 -4.35 17.14 -10.70
N HIS A 394 -5.60 17.28 -10.28
CA HIS A 394 -6.41 18.46 -10.58
C HIS A 394 -6.67 19.36 -9.36
N GLY A 395 -6.46 18.86 -8.15
CA GLY A 395 -6.66 19.62 -6.92
C GLY A 395 -8.06 20.28 -6.89
N THR A 396 -8.12 21.54 -6.53
CA THR A 396 -9.36 22.33 -6.45
C THR A 396 -10.10 22.51 -7.78
N GLU A 397 -9.40 22.33 -8.93
CA GLU A 397 -10.05 22.36 -10.25
C GLU A 397 -10.86 21.09 -10.55
N SER A 398 -10.72 20.03 -9.75
CA SER A 398 -11.45 18.76 -9.93
C SER A 398 -12.95 18.97 -10.03
N GLU A 399 -13.52 19.82 -9.19
CA GLU A 399 -14.95 20.10 -9.19
C GLU A 399 -15.42 20.77 -10.48
N LYS A 400 -14.65 21.74 -10.97
CA LYS A 400 -14.93 22.42 -12.23
C LYS A 400 -14.86 21.45 -13.40
N ILE A 401 -13.82 20.61 -13.46
CA ILE A 401 -13.66 19.59 -14.52
C ILE A 401 -14.87 18.63 -14.51
N ILE A 402 -15.29 18.15 -13.32
CA ILE A 402 -16.46 17.29 -13.18
C ILE A 402 -17.72 17.96 -13.76
N SER A 403 -17.97 19.21 -13.36
CA SER A 403 -19.19 19.93 -13.75
C SER A 403 -19.23 20.33 -15.23
N GLU A 404 -18.07 20.64 -15.85
CA GLU A 404 -17.99 21.15 -17.22
C GLU A 404 -17.70 20.04 -18.25
N SER A 405 -17.02 18.94 -17.86
CA SER A 405 -16.49 17.96 -18.83
C SER A 405 -17.21 16.61 -18.79
N PHE A 406 -17.87 16.25 -17.68
CA PHE A 406 -18.57 14.96 -17.60
C PHE A 406 -19.90 15.03 -18.33
N ASN A 407 -20.13 14.11 -19.24
CA ASN A 407 -21.42 13.94 -19.88
C ASN A 407 -22.44 13.34 -18.89
N GLU A 408 -23.70 13.22 -19.32
CA GLU A 408 -24.81 12.76 -18.47
C GLU A 408 -24.57 11.35 -17.90
N ASN A 409 -24.03 10.43 -18.73
CA ASN A 409 -23.71 9.08 -18.27
C ASN A 409 -22.61 9.08 -17.22
N GLN A 410 -21.49 9.76 -17.47
CA GLN A 410 -20.39 9.90 -16.54
C GLN A 410 -20.86 10.55 -15.22
N SER A 411 -21.67 11.58 -15.30
CA SER A 411 -22.23 12.27 -14.11
C SER A 411 -23.13 11.36 -13.29
N ARG A 412 -23.91 10.47 -13.94
CA ARG A 412 -24.75 9.49 -13.27
C ARG A 412 -23.90 8.44 -12.53
N VAL A 413 -22.93 7.85 -13.22
CA VAL A 413 -22.04 6.84 -12.61
C VAL A 413 -21.17 7.46 -11.50
N PHE A 414 -20.70 8.69 -11.70
CA PHE A 414 -19.96 9.44 -10.70
C PHE A 414 -20.78 9.69 -9.41
N ARG A 415 -22.03 10.12 -9.55
CA ARG A 415 -22.94 10.27 -8.40
C ARG A 415 -23.15 8.94 -7.67
N LYS A 416 -23.36 7.86 -8.40
CA LYS A 416 -23.51 6.52 -7.83
C LYS A 416 -22.26 6.07 -7.07
N LEU A 417 -21.07 6.30 -7.62
CA LEU A 417 -19.81 6.04 -6.93
C LEU A 417 -19.69 6.81 -5.62
N ASN A 418 -20.01 8.13 -5.66
CA ASN A 418 -19.97 8.94 -4.45
C ASN A 418 -21.04 8.54 -3.42
N THR A 419 -22.19 8.03 -3.87
CA THR A 419 -23.22 7.47 -2.96
C THR A 419 -22.68 6.23 -2.24
N VAL A 420 -22.04 5.31 -2.95
CA VAL A 420 -21.39 4.14 -2.32
C VAL A 420 -20.30 4.58 -1.35
N LEU A 421 -19.43 5.51 -1.74
CA LEU A 421 -18.37 6.01 -0.88
C LEU A 421 -18.93 6.73 0.36
N LYS A 422 -19.95 7.57 0.19
CA LYS A 422 -20.60 8.24 1.33
C LYS A 422 -21.20 7.24 2.30
N LYS A 423 -21.94 6.26 1.79
CA LYS A 423 -22.53 5.19 2.60
C LYS A 423 -21.45 4.41 3.37
N SER A 424 -20.33 4.10 2.74
CA SER A 424 -19.19 3.42 3.35
C SER A 424 -18.57 4.24 4.49
N ARG A 425 -18.32 5.53 4.27
CA ARG A 425 -17.79 6.45 5.28
C ARG A 425 -18.76 6.68 6.44
N ASP A 426 -20.05 6.80 6.13
CA ASP A 426 -21.09 6.99 7.15
C ASP A 426 -21.28 5.72 8.00
N PHE A 427 -21.08 4.53 7.42
CA PHE A 427 -21.06 3.24 8.13
C PHE A 427 -19.86 3.15 9.08
N ASN A 428 -18.66 3.42 8.57
CA ASN A 428 -17.46 3.47 9.39
C ASN A 428 -16.48 4.53 8.87
N PRO A 429 -16.26 5.63 9.59
CA PRO A 429 -15.39 6.73 9.14
C PRO A 429 -13.92 6.32 8.99
N LEU A 430 -13.48 5.20 9.57
CA LEU A 430 -12.13 4.68 9.41
C LEU A 430 -11.92 3.87 8.13
N PHE A 431 -12.96 3.66 7.32
CA PHE A 431 -12.82 3.00 6.02
C PHE A 431 -12.02 3.82 5.01
N PHE A 432 -11.90 5.13 5.24
CA PHE A 432 -11.11 6.03 4.39
C PHE A 432 -9.84 6.47 5.10
N ASN A 433 -8.80 5.66 5.02
CA ASN A 433 -7.48 6.01 5.53
C ASN A 433 -6.60 6.47 4.37
N GLN A 434 -6.04 7.66 4.46
CA GLN A 434 -5.26 8.25 3.38
C GLN A 434 -3.97 8.87 3.91
N GLN A 435 -2.85 8.32 3.43
CA GLN A 435 -1.53 8.91 3.63
C GLN A 435 -1.23 9.86 2.46
N THR A 436 -1.79 11.06 2.52
CA THR A 436 -1.69 12.09 1.49
C THR A 436 -1.76 13.48 2.10
N SER A 437 -1.56 14.51 1.27
CA SER A 437 -1.73 15.89 1.69
C SER A 437 -3.15 16.15 2.23
N LEU A 438 -3.22 16.91 3.32
CA LEU A 438 -4.48 17.33 3.95
C LEU A 438 -5.47 17.96 2.94
N GLU A 439 -4.96 18.67 1.95
CA GLU A 439 -5.78 19.31 0.92
C GLU A 439 -6.54 18.27 0.07
N TYR A 440 -5.88 17.18 -0.33
CA TYR A 440 -6.49 16.15 -1.17
C TYR A 440 -7.43 15.25 -0.37
N HIS A 441 -7.09 14.97 0.89
CA HIS A 441 -8.00 14.27 1.80
C HIS A 441 -9.31 15.06 2.01
N GLY A 442 -9.23 16.35 2.28
CA GLY A 442 -10.40 17.21 2.44
C GLY A 442 -11.23 17.29 1.16
N LEU A 443 -10.57 17.36 0.00
CA LEU A 443 -11.25 17.47 -1.29
C LEU A 443 -12.05 16.20 -1.64
N LEU A 444 -11.54 15.01 -1.36
CA LEU A 444 -12.32 13.77 -1.55
C LEU A 444 -13.63 13.84 -0.74
N ASN A 445 -13.57 14.20 0.53
CA ASN A 445 -14.75 14.29 1.38
C ASN A 445 -15.77 15.31 0.85
N VAL A 446 -15.30 16.48 0.40
CA VAL A 446 -16.14 17.52 -0.21
C VAL A 446 -16.86 16.99 -1.46
N LEU A 447 -16.13 16.30 -2.35
CA LEU A 447 -16.71 15.74 -3.57
C LEU A 447 -17.71 14.61 -3.27
N VAL A 448 -17.38 13.73 -2.33
CA VAL A 448 -18.28 12.66 -1.87
C VAL A 448 -19.57 13.25 -1.31
N ASP A 449 -19.50 14.25 -0.44
CA ASP A 449 -20.69 14.87 0.14
C ASP A 449 -21.55 15.63 -0.89
N LYS A 450 -20.90 16.29 -1.83
CA LYS A 450 -21.59 17.10 -2.85
C LYS A 450 -22.32 16.27 -3.89
N TYR A 451 -21.73 15.14 -4.30
CA TYR A 451 -22.24 14.37 -5.45
C TYR A 451 -22.96 13.07 -5.07
N ALA A 452 -22.93 12.65 -3.80
CA ALA A 452 -23.78 11.56 -3.33
C ALA A 452 -25.27 11.94 -3.39
N VAL A 453 -26.14 10.97 -3.69
CA VAL A 453 -27.61 11.11 -3.80
C VAL A 453 -28.30 10.24 -2.76
#